data_d8a25256d2239cbd5dcbc7f68a0d4d54
#
_entry.id   d8a25256d2239cbd5dcbc7f68a0d4d54
#
_cell.length_a   1.000
_cell.length_b   1.000
_cell.length_c   1.000
_cell.angle_alpha   90.00
_cell.angle_beta   90.00
_cell.angle_gamma   90.00
#
_symmetry.space_group_name_H-M   'P 1'
#
loop_
_entity.id
_entity.type
_entity.pdbx_description
1 polymer ?
#
loop_
_entity_poly.entity_id
_entity_poly.type
_entity_poly.pdbx_seq_one_letter_code
_entity_poly.pdbx_strand_id
1 'polypeptide(L)'
;MSLKKHQRIWTYLNQHRAVSIIAAHVVVVTVMGLVWLSTAFAPALFSALAQAPCAKGDQTYVVRGGDTLGSIAATHATTWQNLSSYNHLPNPNLIFINQHICIQGHGVVTGNPTGNQPVIPVGLIAVKGNVNPFAYGQCTWWASQRYFQLHGFYVPWATNSNAWQWQNRALDFHWHVSSQPTRGAIMDLQPGVQGAQALGHVGVVEMVMSNGHVLVSSMNWGPNYSQVTNFEFRPGPGVSFISA
;
A
#
# COMPACT_ATOMS: atom_id res chain seq x y z
N MET A 1 45.38 -9.85 70.12
CA MET A 1 44.41 -8.99 69.42
C MET A 1 44.34 -9.28 67.90
N SER A 2 45.11 -10.24 67.34
CA SER A 2 45.27 -10.48 65.90
C SER A 2 44.28 -11.49 65.34
N LEU A 3 43.89 -12.57 66.00
CA LEU A 3 43.08 -13.66 65.51
C LEU A 3 41.63 -13.29 65.14
N LYS A 4 41.04 -12.38 65.91
CA LYS A 4 39.65 -11.94 65.64
C LYS A 4 39.50 -11.08 64.37
N LYS A 5 40.55 -10.40 63.94
CA LYS A 5 40.55 -9.57 62.69
C LYS A 5 40.64 -10.43 61.45
N HIS A 6 41.43 -11.51 61.50
CA HIS A 6 41.52 -12.47 60.37
C HIS A 6 40.21 -13.24 60.16
N GLN A 7 39.52 -13.65 61.19
CA GLN A 7 38.25 -14.35 61.09
C GLN A 7 37.13 -13.45 60.45
N ARG A 8 37.10 -12.17 60.80
CA ARG A 8 36.12 -11.23 60.22
C ARG A 8 36.36 -10.98 58.75
N ILE A 9 37.62 -10.89 58.32
CA ILE A 9 37.95 -10.71 56.89
C ILE A 9 37.58 -11.96 56.11
N TRP A 10 37.82 -13.15 56.66
CA TRP A 10 37.52 -14.42 55.99
C TRP A 10 36.02 -14.64 55.85
N THR A 11 35.22 -14.29 56.86
CA THR A 11 33.76 -14.35 56.80
C THR A 11 33.19 -13.36 55.78
N TYR A 12 33.72 -12.13 55.74
CA TYR A 12 33.32 -11.12 54.77
C TYR A 12 33.61 -11.56 53.31
N LEU A 13 34.80 -12.08 53.04
CA LEU A 13 35.18 -12.57 51.73
C LEU A 13 34.35 -13.79 51.29
N ASN A 14 34.02 -14.70 52.17
CA ASN A 14 33.19 -15.85 51.88
C ASN A 14 31.72 -15.46 51.60
N GLN A 15 31.20 -14.49 52.34
CA GLN A 15 29.86 -14.00 52.18
C GLN A 15 29.66 -13.27 50.83
N HIS A 16 30.69 -12.50 50.40
CA HIS A 16 30.65 -11.85 49.09
C HIS A 16 30.87 -12.83 47.92
N ARG A 17 31.63 -13.89 48.10
CA ARG A 17 31.78 -14.95 47.11
C ARG A 17 30.45 -15.69 46.86
N ALA A 18 29.71 -16.00 47.94
CA ALA A 18 28.39 -16.63 47.81
C ALA A 18 27.38 -15.72 47.07
N VAL A 19 27.34 -14.42 47.41
CA VAL A 19 26.49 -13.46 46.72
C VAL A 19 26.89 -13.29 45.25
N SER A 20 28.17 -13.24 44.94
CA SER A 20 28.65 -13.13 43.55
C SER A 20 28.32 -14.38 42.70
N ILE A 21 28.40 -15.57 43.30
CA ILE A 21 28.04 -16.83 42.63
C ILE A 21 26.54 -16.89 42.37
N ILE A 22 25.69 -16.49 43.32
CA ILE A 22 24.23 -16.43 43.15
C ILE A 22 23.86 -15.42 42.06
N ALA A 23 24.45 -14.22 42.10
CA ALA A 23 24.21 -13.20 41.07
C ALA A 23 24.60 -13.68 39.66
N ALA A 24 25.75 -14.37 39.55
CA ALA A 24 26.19 -14.93 38.26
C ALA A 24 25.22 -16.00 37.74
N HIS A 25 24.71 -16.88 38.60
CA HIS A 25 23.73 -17.91 38.20
C HIS A 25 22.38 -17.30 37.77
N VAL A 26 21.90 -16.25 38.48
CA VAL A 26 20.69 -15.54 38.11
C VAL A 26 20.83 -14.89 36.73
N VAL A 27 21.98 -14.26 36.45
CA VAL A 27 22.22 -13.66 35.10
C VAL A 27 22.28 -14.72 34.02
N VAL A 28 22.93 -15.86 34.24
CA VAL A 28 23.01 -16.95 33.27
C VAL A 28 21.63 -17.53 33.01
N VAL A 29 20.82 -17.79 34.03
CA VAL A 29 19.47 -18.33 33.89
C VAL A 29 18.53 -17.35 33.15
N THR A 30 18.63 -16.04 33.44
CA THR A 30 17.83 -15.03 32.73
C THR A 30 18.26 -14.88 31.26
N VAL A 31 19.55 -14.89 30.96
CA VAL A 31 20.05 -14.83 29.57
C VAL A 31 19.67 -16.08 28.80
N MET A 32 19.82 -17.27 29.38
CA MET A 32 19.37 -18.53 28.75
C MET A 32 17.86 -18.57 28.56
N GLY A 33 17.07 -18.07 29.51
CA GLY A 33 15.61 -17.95 29.37
C GLY A 33 15.20 -17.02 28.24
N LEU A 34 15.86 -15.87 28.08
CA LEU A 34 15.61 -14.93 26.99
C LEU A 34 16.02 -15.50 25.62
N VAL A 35 17.13 -16.23 25.54
CA VAL A 35 17.57 -16.93 24.32
C VAL A 35 16.56 -18.04 23.96
N TRP A 36 16.09 -18.80 24.95
CA TRP A 36 15.06 -19.84 24.72
C TRP A 36 13.74 -19.27 24.24
N LEU A 37 13.25 -18.16 24.83
CA LEU A 37 12.06 -17.48 24.35
C LEU A 37 12.24 -16.97 22.92
N SER A 38 13.39 -16.38 22.59
CA SER A 38 13.63 -15.87 21.24
C SER A 38 13.72 -16.98 20.17
N THR A 39 14.29 -18.14 20.51
CA THR A 39 14.36 -19.28 19.57
C THR A 39 13.04 -20.03 19.45
N ALA A 40 12.20 -20.05 20.50
CA ALA A 40 10.90 -20.70 20.45
C ALA A 40 9.83 -19.86 19.68
N PHE A 41 9.91 -18.54 19.74
CA PHE A 41 8.96 -17.63 19.07
C PHE A 41 9.41 -17.20 17.66
N ALA A 42 10.70 -17.19 17.36
CA ALA A 42 11.20 -16.78 16.05
C ALA A 42 10.61 -17.61 14.88
N PRO A 43 10.55 -18.95 14.93
CA PRO A 43 9.96 -19.72 13.83
C PRO A 43 8.46 -19.49 13.67
N ALA A 44 7.72 -19.19 14.74
CA ALA A 44 6.28 -18.91 14.65
C ALA A 44 5.99 -17.56 13.98
N LEU A 45 6.82 -16.54 14.19
CA LEU A 45 6.69 -15.25 13.54
C LEU A 45 7.09 -15.31 12.06
N PHE A 46 8.12 -16.06 11.70
CA PHE A 46 8.49 -16.29 10.31
C PHE A 46 7.49 -17.17 9.55
N SER A 47 6.84 -18.13 10.22
CA SER A 47 5.79 -18.95 9.61
C SER A 47 4.50 -18.15 9.35
N ALA A 48 4.21 -17.13 10.14
CA ALA A 48 3.06 -16.24 9.94
C ALA A 48 3.20 -15.34 8.70
N LEU A 49 4.43 -15.16 8.20
CA LEU A 49 4.72 -14.43 6.96
C LEU A 49 4.85 -15.36 5.73
N ALA A 50 4.92 -16.67 5.93
CA ALA A 50 4.88 -17.63 4.86
C ALA A 50 3.43 -17.75 4.36
N GLN A 51 3.12 -17.07 3.28
CA GLN A 51 1.83 -17.19 2.62
C GLN A 51 1.64 -18.63 2.16
N ALA A 52 0.47 -19.21 2.45
CA ALA A 52 0.14 -20.56 1.94
C ALA A 52 0.26 -20.56 0.40
N PRO A 53 0.70 -21.65 -0.21
CA PRO A 53 0.73 -21.76 -1.67
C PRO A 53 -0.67 -21.56 -2.23
N CYS A 54 -0.75 -20.91 -3.41
CA CYS A 54 -2.01 -20.71 -4.09
C CYS A 54 -2.71 -22.06 -4.38
N ALA A 55 -4.03 -22.04 -4.47
CA ALA A 55 -4.82 -23.23 -4.78
C ALA A 55 -4.42 -23.79 -6.15
N LYS A 56 -4.63 -25.10 -6.35
CA LYS A 56 -4.32 -25.75 -7.61
C LYS A 56 -5.19 -25.15 -8.73
N GLY A 57 -4.53 -24.61 -9.75
CA GLY A 57 -5.20 -23.94 -10.87
C GLY A 57 -5.17 -22.40 -10.79
N ASP A 58 -4.70 -21.84 -9.68
CA ASP A 58 -4.49 -20.41 -9.59
C ASP A 58 -3.19 -19.96 -10.26
N GLN A 59 -3.19 -18.73 -10.73
CA GLN A 59 -1.97 -18.05 -11.10
C GLN A 59 -1.36 -17.37 -9.87
N THR A 60 -0.07 -17.52 -9.66
CA THR A 60 0.68 -16.79 -8.64
C THR A 60 1.30 -15.54 -9.24
N TYR A 61 0.96 -14.38 -8.73
CA TYR A 61 1.62 -13.12 -9.06
C TYR A 61 2.61 -12.75 -7.94
N VAL A 62 3.83 -12.34 -8.31
CA VAL A 62 4.84 -11.87 -7.37
C VAL A 62 4.88 -10.35 -7.43
N VAL A 63 4.56 -9.70 -6.32
CA VAL A 63 4.49 -8.23 -6.21
C VAL A 63 5.86 -7.59 -6.49
N ARG A 64 5.87 -6.58 -7.32
CA ARG A 64 7.04 -5.79 -7.72
C ARG A 64 6.98 -4.39 -7.13
N GLY A 65 8.11 -3.68 -7.14
CA GLY A 65 8.14 -2.28 -6.73
C GLY A 65 7.21 -1.41 -7.61
N GLY A 66 6.33 -0.64 -6.96
CA GLY A 66 5.33 0.18 -7.63
C GLY A 66 3.98 -0.48 -7.86
N ASP A 67 3.83 -1.79 -7.58
CA ASP A 67 2.53 -2.45 -7.69
C ASP A 67 1.57 -1.99 -6.59
N THR A 68 0.30 -1.95 -6.97
CA THR A 68 -0.83 -1.88 -6.05
C THR A 68 -1.74 -3.08 -6.28
N LEU A 69 -2.53 -3.44 -5.28
CA LEU A 69 -3.49 -4.55 -5.46
C LEU A 69 -4.49 -4.24 -6.58
N GLY A 70 -4.83 -2.96 -6.78
CA GLY A 70 -5.69 -2.50 -7.86
C GLY A 70 -5.04 -2.66 -9.24
N SER A 71 -3.76 -2.30 -9.40
CA SER A 71 -3.07 -2.49 -10.69
C SER A 71 -2.91 -3.97 -11.04
N ILE A 72 -2.60 -4.81 -10.05
CA ILE A 72 -2.54 -6.27 -10.24
C ILE A 72 -3.92 -6.80 -10.66
N ALA A 73 -4.99 -6.39 -9.96
CA ALA A 73 -6.36 -6.80 -10.27
C ALA A 73 -6.76 -6.44 -11.70
N ALA A 74 -6.48 -5.21 -12.13
CA ALA A 74 -6.81 -4.72 -13.47
C ALA A 74 -6.11 -5.53 -14.57
N THR A 75 -4.85 -5.94 -14.38
CA THR A 75 -4.10 -6.75 -15.36
C THR A 75 -4.62 -8.20 -15.45
N HIS A 76 -5.37 -8.64 -14.44
CA HIS A 76 -5.90 -9.99 -14.35
C HIS A 76 -7.43 -10.07 -14.43
N ALA A 77 -8.08 -9.04 -15.00
CA ALA A 77 -9.54 -8.97 -15.21
C ALA A 77 -10.36 -9.29 -13.93
N THR A 78 -9.89 -8.83 -12.77
CA THR A 78 -10.55 -9.01 -11.48
C THR A 78 -10.60 -7.67 -10.72
N THR A 79 -11.11 -7.66 -9.50
CA THR A 79 -11.14 -6.48 -8.63
C THR A 79 -10.19 -6.65 -7.46
N TRP A 80 -9.68 -5.54 -6.93
CA TRP A 80 -8.81 -5.59 -5.75
C TRP A 80 -9.54 -6.16 -4.53
N GLN A 81 -10.87 -5.97 -4.42
CA GLN A 81 -11.69 -6.56 -3.37
C GLN A 81 -11.67 -8.10 -3.45
N ASN A 82 -11.84 -8.63 -4.66
CA ASN A 82 -11.74 -10.07 -4.89
C ASN A 82 -10.35 -10.59 -4.56
N LEU A 83 -9.28 -9.92 -5.03
CA LEU A 83 -7.92 -10.30 -4.69
C LEU A 83 -7.65 -10.21 -3.19
N SER A 84 -8.10 -9.14 -2.53
CA SER A 84 -7.94 -8.96 -1.08
C SER A 84 -8.65 -10.07 -0.30
N SER A 85 -9.91 -10.34 -0.63
CA SER A 85 -10.70 -11.39 0.04
C SER A 85 -10.12 -12.77 -0.21
N TYR A 86 -9.76 -13.06 -1.45
CA TYR A 86 -9.22 -14.36 -1.85
C TYR A 86 -7.86 -14.66 -1.21
N ASN A 87 -7.03 -13.64 -1.04
CA ASN A 87 -5.72 -13.74 -0.41
C ASN A 87 -5.74 -13.45 1.10
N HIS A 88 -6.91 -13.29 1.69
CA HIS A 88 -7.09 -12.98 3.13
C HIS A 88 -6.22 -11.81 3.61
N LEU A 89 -6.09 -10.75 2.77
CA LEU A 89 -5.26 -9.59 3.10
C LEU A 89 -5.94 -8.76 4.18
N PRO A 90 -5.33 -8.57 5.35
CA PRO A 90 -5.92 -7.77 6.44
C PRO A 90 -6.01 -6.28 6.09
N ASN A 91 -5.15 -5.82 5.19
CA ASN A 91 -5.15 -4.46 4.66
C ASN A 91 -4.84 -4.51 3.15
N PRO A 92 -5.84 -4.26 2.28
CA PRO A 92 -5.66 -4.30 0.82
C PRO A 92 -4.73 -3.20 0.28
N ASN A 93 -4.46 -2.17 1.11
CA ASN A 93 -3.57 -1.08 0.74
C ASN A 93 -2.11 -1.33 1.15
N LEU A 94 -1.81 -2.51 1.70
CA LEU A 94 -0.47 -2.86 2.16
C LEU A 94 -0.06 -4.21 1.57
N ILE A 95 0.64 -4.17 0.46
CA ILE A 95 1.31 -5.32 -0.15
C ILE A 95 2.81 -5.07 -0.20
N PHE A 96 3.60 -6.12 -0.12
CA PHE A 96 5.05 -6.04 -0.01
C PHE A 96 5.74 -6.59 -1.26
N ILE A 97 6.86 -6.00 -1.65
CA ILE A 97 7.70 -6.54 -2.73
C ILE A 97 8.05 -8.00 -2.42
N ASN A 98 7.96 -8.86 -3.43
CA ASN A 98 8.09 -10.32 -3.35
C ASN A 98 6.94 -11.03 -2.60
N GLN A 99 5.88 -10.35 -2.20
CA GLN A 99 4.66 -11.00 -1.72
C GLN A 99 4.00 -11.76 -2.87
N HIS A 100 3.50 -12.96 -2.58
CA HIS A 100 2.74 -13.73 -3.54
C HIS A 100 1.26 -13.38 -3.44
N ILE A 101 0.64 -13.06 -4.53
CA ILE A 101 -0.80 -12.83 -4.66
C ILE A 101 -1.38 -13.93 -5.52
N CYS A 102 -2.28 -14.72 -4.95
CA CYS A 102 -3.01 -15.75 -5.66
C CYS A 102 -4.12 -15.11 -6.49
N ILE A 103 -4.10 -15.37 -7.76
CA ILE A 103 -5.12 -14.92 -8.70
C ILE A 103 -5.95 -16.13 -9.06
N GLN A 104 -7.22 -16.09 -8.66
CA GLN A 104 -8.14 -17.19 -8.88
C GLN A 104 -8.17 -17.55 -10.36
N GLY A 105 -7.82 -18.78 -10.69
CA GLY A 105 -7.92 -19.30 -12.02
C GLY A 105 -9.39 -19.25 -12.45
N HIS A 106 -9.67 -18.58 -13.56
CA HIS A 106 -10.96 -18.71 -14.20
C HIS A 106 -11.02 -20.15 -14.74
N GLY A 107 -11.54 -21.05 -13.94
CA GLY A 107 -11.94 -22.36 -14.42
C GLY A 107 -12.82 -22.10 -15.65
N VAL A 108 -12.43 -22.66 -16.79
CA VAL A 108 -13.33 -22.70 -17.95
C VAL A 108 -14.64 -23.26 -17.43
N VAL A 109 -15.63 -22.40 -17.27
CA VAL A 109 -16.98 -22.84 -16.96
C VAL A 109 -17.45 -23.55 -18.22
N THR A 110 -17.20 -24.85 -18.30
CA THR A 110 -17.86 -25.73 -19.23
C THR A 110 -19.29 -25.94 -18.74
N GLY A 111 -20.04 -24.86 -18.68
CA GLY A 111 -21.48 -24.81 -18.56
C GLY A 111 -22.03 -24.62 -19.96
N ASN A 112 -22.64 -25.66 -20.48
CA ASN A 112 -23.34 -25.66 -21.73
C ASN A 112 -24.32 -24.47 -21.78
N PRO A 113 -24.17 -23.47 -22.66
CA PRO A 113 -25.14 -22.39 -22.76
C PRO A 113 -26.31 -22.87 -23.62
N THR A 114 -27.31 -23.43 -22.99
CA THR A 114 -28.64 -23.55 -23.59
C THR A 114 -29.36 -22.21 -23.38
N GLY A 115 -29.22 -21.34 -24.34
CA GLY A 115 -29.95 -20.07 -24.33
C GLY A 115 -29.25 -19.05 -25.23
N ASN A 116 -29.74 -18.92 -26.51
CA ASN A 116 -29.38 -17.86 -27.41
C ASN A 116 -29.78 -16.49 -26.85
N GLN A 117 -28.91 -15.91 -26.06
CA GLN A 117 -28.87 -14.45 -25.85
C GLN A 117 -27.48 -13.97 -26.23
N PRO A 118 -27.35 -12.94 -27.11
CA PRO A 118 -26.08 -12.30 -27.35
C PRO A 118 -25.64 -11.70 -26.02
N VAL A 119 -24.53 -12.22 -25.46
CA VAL A 119 -23.85 -11.58 -24.32
C VAL A 119 -23.28 -10.30 -24.89
N ILE A 120 -24.03 -9.21 -24.81
CA ILE A 120 -23.49 -7.87 -24.97
C ILE A 120 -22.55 -7.71 -23.78
N PRO A 121 -21.24 -7.46 -23.98
CA PRO A 121 -20.40 -7.02 -22.88
C PRO A 121 -21.07 -5.74 -22.36
N VAL A 122 -21.65 -5.79 -21.19
CA VAL A 122 -22.08 -4.57 -20.50
C VAL A 122 -20.78 -3.83 -20.21
N GLY A 123 -20.42 -2.88 -21.08
CA GLY A 123 -19.34 -1.96 -20.83
C GLY A 123 -19.69 -1.28 -19.49
N LEU A 124 -18.90 -1.58 -18.47
CA LEU A 124 -19.10 -0.98 -17.17
C LEU A 124 -18.99 0.53 -17.34
N ILE A 125 -20.10 1.25 -17.12
CA ILE A 125 -20.16 2.70 -17.28
C ILE A 125 -19.43 3.32 -16.08
N ALA A 126 -18.51 4.25 -16.35
CA ALA A 126 -17.84 5.01 -15.33
C ALA A 126 -18.85 5.75 -14.44
N VAL A 127 -18.79 5.51 -13.13
CA VAL A 127 -19.65 6.20 -12.15
C VAL A 127 -19.18 7.65 -12.04
N LYS A 128 -20.11 8.59 -12.01
CA LYS A 128 -19.85 10.03 -11.94
C LYS A 128 -20.29 10.61 -10.62
N GLY A 129 -19.43 11.43 -9.99
CA GLY A 129 -19.76 12.16 -8.78
C GLY A 129 -20.55 13.45 -9.08
N ASN A 130 -21.39 13.88 -8.16
CA ASN A 130 -22.21 15.07 -8.26
C ASN A 130 -21.79 16.21 -7.29
N VAL A 131 -20.83 15.95 -6.42
CA VAL A 131 -20.33 16.87 -5.41
C VAL A 131 -18.83 16.65 -5.18
N ASN A 132 -18.10 17.70 -4.81
CA ASN A 132 -16.71 17.58 -4.38
C ASN A 132 -16.67 17.26 -2.87
N PRO A 133 -16.27 16.04 -2.48
CA PRO A 133 -16.31 15.61 -1.08
C PRO A 133 -15.06 16.00 -0.28
N PHE A 134 -14.06 16.62 -0.92
CA PHE A 134 -12.75 16.86 -0.30
C PHE A 134 -12.68 18.24 0.35
N ALA A 135 -11.77 18.40 1.32
CA ALA A 135 -11.53 19.68 1.96
C ALA A 135 -10.78 20.63 1.02
N TYR A 136 -11.26 21.90 0.97
CA TYR A 136 -10.59 22.96 0.22
C TYR A 136 -9.11 23.14 0.64
N GLY A 137 -8.26 23.44 -0.32
CA GLY A 137 -6.83 23.62 -0.11
C GLY A 137 -6.00 22.34 -0.25
N GLN A 138 -6.64 21.18 -0.38
CA GLN A 138 -5.97 19.90 -0.60
C GLN A 138 -5.83 19.59 -2.09
N CYS A 139 -4.81 18.80 -2.43
CA CYS A 139 -4.59 18.31 -3.80
C CYS A 139 -5.80 17.52 -4.31
N THR A 140 -6.42 16.72 -3.46
CA THR A 140 -7.63 15.95 -3.75
C THR A 140 -8.83 16.85 -4.05
N TRP A 141 -8.99 17.96 -3.31
CA TRP A 141 -10.04 18.94 -3.60
C TRP A 141 -9.84 19.56 -4.98
N TRP A 142 -8.62 20.02 -5.27
CA TRP A 142 -8.33 20.64 -6.56
C TRP A 142 -8.48 19.68 -7.72
N ALA A 143 -7.93 18.47 -7.61
CA ALA A 143 -8.03 17.48 -8.65
C ALA A 143 -9.48 17.14 -9.00
N SER A 144 -10.34 16.95 -7.99
CA SER A 144 -11.78 16.74 -8.18
C SER A 144 -12.48 17.98 -8.76
N GLN A 145 -12.16 19.18 -8.27
CA GLN A 145 -12.74 20.42 -8.75
C GLN A 145 -12.33 20.75 -10.19
N ARG A 146 -11.05 20.56 -10.51
CA ARG A 146 -10.54 20.82 -11.86
C ARG A 146 -11.07 19.81 -12.86
N TYR A 147 -11.20 18.55 -12.43
CA TYR A 147 -11.82 17.50 -13.27
C TYR A 147 -13.27 17.88 -13.60
N PHE A 148 -14.04 18.37 -12.62
CA PHE A 148 -15.39 18.89 -12.85
C PHE A 148 -15.42 20.04 -13.86
N GLN A 149 -14.50 21.01 -13.73
CA GLN A 149 -14.42 22.14 -14.67
C GLN A 149 -14.19 21.70 -16.12
N LEU A 150 -13.47 20.60 -16.32
CA LEU A 150 -13.12 20.10 -17.64
C LEU A 150 -14.16 19.12 -18.20
N HIS A 151 -14.80 18.32 -17.36
CA HIS A 151 -15.60 17.17 -17.77
C HIS A 151 -17.06 17.22 -17.30
N GLY A 152 -17.44 18.18 -16.42
CA GLY A 152 -18.82 18.40 -15.97
C GLY A 152 -19.29 17.49 -14.85
N PHE A 153 -18.41 16.71 -14.22
CA PHE A 153 -18.72 15.86 -13.06
C PHE A 153 -17.50 15.68 -12.18
N TYR A 154 -17.74 15.42 -10.89
CA TYR A 154 -16.70 15.15 -9.90
C TYR A 154 -16.27 13.69 -9.88
N VAL A 155 -15.15 13.40 -9.22
CA VAL A 155 -14.81 12.02 -8.87
C VAL A 155 -15.85 11.46 -7.91
N PRO A 156 -16.25 10.17 -8.03
CA PRO A 156 -17.35 9.61 -7.24
C PRO A 156 -16.92 9.08 -5.86
N TRP A 157 -15.63 9.03 -5.56
CA TRP A 157 -15.13 8.49 -4.29
C TRP A 157 -14.90 9.57 -3.24
N ALA A 158 -15.17 9.23 -1.98
CA ALA A 158 -15.06 10.13 -0.83
C ALA A 158 -14.31 9.51 0.35
N THR A 159 -14.27 8.19 0.45
CA THR A 159 -13.66 7.44 1.54
C THR A 159 -12.45 6.65 1.06
N ASN A 160 -11.49 6.38 1.96
CA ASN A 160 -10.23 5.71 1.61
C ASN A 160 -9.59 6.33 0.37
N SER A 161 -9.49 7.65 0.36
CA SER A 161 -9.15 8.44 -0.82
C SER A 161 -8.05 9.47 -0.55
N ASN A 162 -7.04 9.10 0.26
CA ASN A 162 -5.74 9.74 0.18
C ASN A 162 -5.24 9.70 -1.26
N ALA A 163 -4.42 10.64 -1.66
CA ALA A 163 -4.02 10.77 -3.06
C ALA A 163 -3.51 9.44 -3.66
N TRP A 164 -2.61 8.73 -2.97
CA TRP A 164 -2.06 7.45 -3.43
C TRP A 164 -3.10 6.32 -3.64
N GLN A 165 -4.30 6.47 -3.12
CA GLN A 165 -5.40 5.49 -3.25
C GLN A 165 -6.27 5.74 -4.48
N TRP A 166 -6.09 6.87 -5.17
CA TRP A 166 -6.99 7.27 -6.24
C TRP A 166 -6.96 6.32 -7.44
N GLN A 167 -5.80 5.73 -7.73
CA GLN A 167 -5.71 4.69 -8.74
C GLN A 167 -6.69 3.52 -8.46
N ASN A 168 -6.71 3.02 -7.21
CA ASN A 168 -7.60 1.93 -6.81
C ASN A 168 -9.06 2.39 -6.81
N ARG A 169 -9.33 3.61 -6.31
CA ARG A 169 -10.70 4.17 -6.33
C ARG A 169 -11.22 4.31 -7.75
N ALA A 170 -10.41 4.76 -8.67
CA ALA A 170 -10.79 4.87 -10.09
C ALA A 170 -11.27 3.53 -10.63
N LEU A 171 -10.54 2.46 -10.38
CA LEU A 171 -10.92 1.10 -10.81
C LEU A 171 -12.22 0.62 -10.17
N ASP A 172 -12.46 0.91 -8.88
CA ASP A 172 -13.72 0.56 -8.20
C ASP A 172 -14.96 1.20 -8.82
N PHE A 173 -14.78 2.39 -9.38
CA PHE A 173 -15.85 3.16 -10.01
C PHE A 173 -15.82 3.07 -11.53
N HIS A 174 -15.10 2.10 -12.08
CA HIS A 174 -15.01 1.79 -13.50
C HIS A 174 -14.40 2.92 -14.36
N TRP A 175 -13.49 3.67 -13.74
CA TRP A 175 -12.68 4.65 -14.42
C TRP A 175 -11.43 3.98 -15.00
N HIS A 176 -10.92 4.59 -16.06
CA HIS A 176 -9.70 4.14 -16.72
C HIS A 176 -8.44 4.62 -15.97
N VAL A 177 -7.47 3.72 -15.82
CA VAL A 177 -6.14 4.03 -15.29
C VAL A 177 -5.10 3.67 -16.33
N SER A 178 -4.22 4.61 -16.65
CA SER A 178 -3.22 4.49 -17.71
C SER A 178 -1.84 4.92 -17.21
N SER A 179 -0.78 4.40 -17.80
CA SER A 179 0.58 4.93 -17.69
C SER A 179 0.86 6.06 -18.69
N GLN A 180 -0.04 6.26 -19.67
CA GLN A 180 0.09 7.28 -20.70
C GLN A 180 -0.70 8.52 -20.31
N PRO A 181 -0.06 9.71 -20.29
CA PRO A 181 -0.73 10.95 -19.94
C PRO A 181 -1.67 11.40 -21.06
N THR A 182 -2.83 11.92 -20.65
CA THR A 182 -3.73 12.66 -21.54
C THR A 182 -4.13 13.98 -20.88
N ARG A 183 -4.33 15.02 -21.67
CA ARG A 183 -4.81 16.30 -21.16
C ARG A 183 -6.18 16.13 -20.50
N GLY A 184 -6.34 16.71 -19.33
CA GLY A 184 -7.56 16.61 -18.52
C GLY A 184 -7.64 15.39 -17.62
N ALA A 185 -6.73 14.41 -17.76
CA ALA A 185 -6.64 13.29 -16.82
C ALA A 185 -6.13 13.75 -15.45
N ILE A 186 -6.53 13.05 -14.40
CA ILE A 186 -5.96 13.22 -13.07
C ILE A 186 -4.65 12.44 -13.03
N MET A 187 -3.55 13.11 -12.69
CA MET A 187 -2.28 12.45 -12.36
C MET A 187 -2.32 12.01 -10.90
N ASP A 188 -1.91 10.78 -10.63
CA ASP A 188 -1.71 10.21 -9.29
C ASP A 188 -0.23 9.85 -9.11
N LEU A 189 0.38 10.39 -8.06
CA LEU A 189 1.74 10.08 -7.61
C LEU A 189 1.69 9.23 -6.36
N GLN A 190 2.37 8.09 -6.41
CA GLN A 190 2.57 7.25 -5.24
C GLN A 190 3.52 7.91 -4.21
N PRO A 191 3.46 7.54 -2.93
CA PRO A 191 4.38 8.06 -1.90
C PRO A 191 5.85 7.98 -2.31
N GLY A 192 6.59 9.05 -2.09
CA GLY A 192 8.02 9.15 -2.42
C GLY A 192 8.35 9.41 -3.90
N VAL A 193 7.37 9.35 -4.79
CA VAL A 193 7.58 9.56 -6.24
C VAL A 193 7.63 11.06 -6.54
N GLN A 194 8.72 11.51 -7.14
CA GLN A 194 8.97 12.89 -7.58
C GLN A 194 8.66 13.96 -6.51
N GLY A 195 8.87 13.64 -5.23
CA GLY A 195 8.65 14.55 -4.10
C GLY A 195 7.29 14.41 -3.43
N ALA A 196 6.43 13.48 -3.85
CA ALA A 196 5.19 13.20 -3.16
C ALA A 196 5.45 12.68 -1.74
N GLN A 197 4.71 13.22 -0.76
CA GLN A 197 4.82 12.81 0.64
C GLN A 197 4.12 11.47 0.91
N ALA A 198 4.07 11.05 2.17
CA ALA A 198 3.53 9.76 2.61
C ALA A 198 2.08 9.46 2.18
N LEU A 199 1.28 10.48 1.86
CA LEU A 199 -0.09 10.32 1.37
C LEU A 199 -0.19 10.38 -0.16
N GLY A 200 0.94 10.37 -0.89
CA GLY A 200 0.94 10.55 -2.33
C GLY A 200 0.55 11.97 -2.74
N HIS A 201 0.28 12.18 -4.02
CA HIS A 201 -0.20 13.46 -4.53
C HIS A 201 -1.05 13.28 -5.79
N VAL A 202 -2.04 14.15 -5.97
CA VAL A 202 -2.86 14.21 -7.18
C VAL A 202 -2.94 15.62 -7.75
N GLY A 203 -3.05 15.70 -9.05
CA GLY A 203 -3.28 16.95 -9.78
C GLY A 203 -3.92 16.67 -11.14
N VAL A 204 -4.14 17.69 -11.95
CA VAL A 204 -4.77 17.52 -13.28
C VAL A 204 -3.80 17.90 -14.38
N VAL A 205 -3.67 17.07 -15.38
CA VAL A 205 -2.83 17.31 -16.55
C VAL A 205 -3.40 18.43 -17.39
N GLU A 206 -2.73 19.57 -17.40
CA GLU A 206 -3.12 20.73 -18.21
C GLU A 206 -2.54 20.62 -19.63
N MET A 207 -1.34 20.05 -19.74
CA MET A 207 -0.66 19.89 -21.02
C MET A 207 0.27 18.67 -21.01
N VAL A 208 0.32 17.93 -22.11
CA VAL A 208 1.36 16.96 -22.40
C VAL A 208 2.40 17.65 -23.28
N MET A 209 3.63 17.71 -22.83
CA MET A 209 4.71 18.44 -23.48
C MET A 209 5.39 17.59 -24.55
N SER A 210 6.10 18.22 -25.49
CA SER A 210 6.77 17.52 -26.61
C SER A 210 7.89 16.58 -26.16
N ASN A 211 8.46 16.80 -24.96
CA ASN A 211 9.45 15.90 -24.34
C ASN A 211 8.81 14.71 -23.59
N GLY A 212 7.48 14.56 -23.65
CA GLY A 212 6.73 13.52 -22.95
C GLY A 212 6.42 13.82 -21.48
N HIS A 213 6.90 14.94 -20.94
CA HIS A 213 6.54 15.38 -19.60
C HIS A 213 5.11 15.97 -19.57
N VAL A 214 4.58 16.18 -18.38
CA VAL A 214 3.26 16.78 -18.20
C VAL A 214 3.35 18.03 -17.32
N LEU A 215 2.62 19.07 -17.72
CA LEU A 215 2.34 20.21 -16.85
C LEU A 215 1.05 19.93 -16.10
N VAL A 216 1.12 19.93 -14.78
CA VAL A 216 0.01 19.51 -13.90
C VAL A 216 -0.35 20.65 -12.97
N SER A 217 -1.63 21.00 -12.89
CA SER A 217 -2.16 21.90 -11.88
C SER A 217 -2.52 21.17 -10.61
N SER A 218 -2.15 21.73 -9.45
CA SER A 218 -2.43 21.13 -8.15
C SER A 218 -2.50 22.19 -7.04
N MET A 219 -3.11 21.82 -5.92
CA MET A 219 -3.01 22.52 -4.62
C MET A 219 -2.19 21.68 -3.65
N ASN A 220 -1.75 22.30 -2.56
CA ASN A 220 -0.96 21.65 -1.50
C ASN A 220 0.32 20.97 -2.06
N TRP A 221 0.97 21.63 -3.02
CA TRP A 221 2.24 21.24 -3.58
C TRP A 221 3.20 22.44 -3.60
N GLY A 222 4.41 22.26 -3.10
CA GLY A 222 5.36 23.36 -2.95
C GLY A 222 5.02 24.29 -1.77
N PRO A 223 5.51 25.54 -1.77
CA PRO A 223 5.39 26.45 -0.61
C PRO A 223 3.99 27.07 -0.43
N ASN A 224 3.12 27.04 -1.42
CA ASN A 224 1.83 27.73 -1.43
C ASN A 224 0.66 26.73 -1.29
N TYR A 225 0.45 26.22 -0.10
CA TYR A 225 -0.48 25.11 0.18
C TYR A 225 -1.92 25.31 -0.30
N SER A 226 -2.48 26.52 -0.19
CA SER A 226 -3.88 26.81 -0.53
C SER A 226 -4.08 27.45 -1.91
N GLN A 227 -3.03 27.55 -2.71
CA GLN A 227 -3.07 28.12 -4.05
C GLN A 227 -2.89 27.02 -5.11
N VAL A 228 -3.54 27.24 -6.25
CA VAL A 228 -3.30 26.42 -7.43
C VAL A 228 -1.95 26.79 -8.03
N THR A 229 -1.11 25.81 -8.20
CA THR A 229 0.21 25.96 -8.83
C THR A 229 0.38 24.91 -9.92
N ASN A 230 1.22 25.21 -10.90
CA ASN A 230 1.54 24.28 -12.00
C ASN A 230 2.96 23.80 -11.86
N PHE A 231 3.14 22.50 -11.97
CA PHE A 231 4.45 21.85 -11.90
C PHE A 231 4.61 20.86 -13.04
N GLU A 232 5.84 20.63 -13.44
CA GLU A 232 6.22 19.64 -14.43
C GLU A 232 6.50 18.30 -13.75
N PHE A 233 5.95 17.22 -14.28
CA PHE A 233 6.17 15.85 -13.83
C PHE A 233 6.52 14.96 -15.01
N ARG A 234 7.15 13.81 -14.71
CA ARG A 234 7.54 12.81 -15.69
C ARG A 234 6.67 11.56 -15.54
N PRO A 235 6.05 11.05 -16.63
CA PRO A 235 5.49 9.71 -16.61
C PRO A 235 6.54 8.66 -16.26
N GLY A 236 6.17 7.62 -15.52
CA GLY A 236 7.09 6.57 -15.12
C GLY A 236 6.57 5.75 -13.94
N PRO A 237 7.41 4.91 -13.33
CA PRO A 237 7.02 4.10 -12.19
C PRO A 237 6.42 4.92 -11.05
N GLY A 238 5.28 4.49 -10.52
CA GLY A 238 4.55 5.17 -9.45
C GLY A 238 3.81 6.44 -9.89
N VAL A 239 3.67 6.67 -11.20
CA VAL A 239 2.83 7.71 -11.80
C VAL A 239 1.73 7.06 -12.62
N SER A 240 0.48 7.40 -12.36
CA SER A 240 -0.65 6.95 -13.17
C SER A 240 -1.55 8.12 -13.57
N PHE A 241 -2.35 7.90 -14.60
CA PHE A 241 -3.28 8.89 -15.15
C PHE A 241 -4.69 8.30 -15.17
N ILE A 242 -5.66 9.03 -14.61
CA ILE A 242 -6.99 8.56 -14.31
C ILE A 242 -8.00 9.38 -15.12
N SER A 243 -8.94 8.70 -15.81
CA SER A 243 -10.04 9.33 -16.53
C SER A 243 -11.30 8.46 -16.49
N ALA A 244 -12.50 9.06 -16.67
CA ALA A 244 -13.77 8.33 -16.72
C ALA A 244 -14.06 7.81 -18.14
#